data_3d800a581d952ad21c1d4a8869d650e8
#
_entry.id   3d800a581d952ad21c1d4a8869d650e8
#
_cell.length_a   1.000
_cell.length_b   1.000
_cell.length_c   1.000
_cell.angle_alpha   90.00
_cell.angle_beta   90.00
_cell.angle_gamma   90.00
#
_symmetry.space_group_name_H-M   'P 1'
#
loop_
_entity.id
_entity.type
_entity.pdbx_description
1 polymer ?
#
loop_
_entity_poly.entity_id
_entity_poly.type
_entity_poly.pdbx_seq_one_letter_code
_entity_poly.pdbx_strand_id
1 'polypeptide(L)'
;NVGSQASGQVKKLHVKLGDVVQVGQHIADIDATTQQNNLKDAQAALTSARAQRGAREAALVKARAEFTRQKYMYERDAASKADYQAAQQTLAVAQADLKAADAQIAQYAVRAQTAQANVGYTRITSPTTGTVVAIVTEEGQTVNANQTAPTIVKVAQLDTMTIQAQISEADVPRVKPGM
;
A
#
# COMPACT_ATOMS: atom_id res chain seq x y z
N ASN A 1 -19.88 2.56 -11.99
CA ASN A 1 -18.75 2.06 -12.74
C ASN A 1 -17.72 1.45 -11.77
N VAL A 2 -17.24 0.25 -12.06
CA VAL A 2 -16.14 -0.40 -11.35
C VAL A 2 -14.90 -0.31 -12.25
N GLY A 3 -13.90 0.44 -11.79
CA GLY A 3 -12.67 0.70 -12.53
C GLY A 3 -11.46 0.00 -11.90
N SER A 4 -10.35 -0.05 -12.65
CA SER A 4 -9.06 -0.51 -12.15
C SER A 4 -8.19 0.65 -11.70
N GLN A 5 -7.48 0.46 -10.59
CA GLN A 5 -6.39 1.34 -10.14
C GLN A 5 -5.01 0.80 -10.56
N ALA A 6 -4.93 -0.46 -11.00
CA ALA A 6 -3.70 -1.07 -11.49
C ALA A 6 -3.71 -1.15 -13.01
N SER A 7 -2.54 -0.92 -13.62
CA SER A 7 -2.29 -1.20 -15.04
C SER A 7 -1.81 -2.63 -15.22
N GLY A 8 -2.27 -3.29 -16.27
CA GLY A 8 -1.88 -4.65 -16.62
C GLY A 8 -2.91 -5.34 -17.50
N GLN A 9 -2.67 -6.59 -17.85
CA GLN A 9 -3.60 -7.40 -18.62
C GLN A 9 -4.67 -8.01 -17.70
N VAL A 10 -5.94 -7.95 -18.09
CA VAL A 10 -7.02 -8.65 -17.40
C VAL A 10 -6.84 -10.15 -17.62
N LYS A 11 -6.49 -10.89 -16.57
CA LYS A 11 -6.28 -12.34 -16.64
C LYS A 11 -7.58 -13.12 -16.61
N LYS A 12 -8.52 -12.68 -15.79
CA LYS A 12 -9.77 -13.39 -15.60
C LYS A 12 -10.88 -12.45 -15.15
N LEU A 13 -12.07 -12.67 -15.71
CA LEU A 13 -13.32 -12.07 -15.27
C LEU A 13 -14.13 -13.13 -14.50
N HIS A 14 -14.59 -12.77 -13.31
CA HIS A 14 -15.35 -13.67 -12.43
C HIS A 14 -16.86 -13.43 -12.48
N VAL A 15 -17.31 -12.46 -13.28
CA VAL A 15 -18.70 -12.07 -13.40
C VAL A 15 -19.12 -12.04 -14.86
N LYS A 16 -20.42 -12.26 -15.10
CA LYS A 16 -21.07 -12.19 -16.41
C LYS A 16 -22.09 -11.07 -16.45
N LEU A 17 -22.50 -10.69 -17.64
CA LEU A 17 -23.61 -9.75 -17.84
C LEU A 17 -24.88 -10.31 -17.18
N GLY A 18 -25.54 -9.49 -16.37
CA GLY A 18 -26.74 -9.86 -15.63
C GLY A 18 -26.50 -10.46 -14.23
N ASP A 19 -25.26 -10.74 -13.85
CA ASP A 19 -24.93 -11.26 -12.51
C ASP A 19 -25.20 -10.20 -11.43
N VAL A 20 -25.78 -10.63 -10.30
CA VAL A 20 -25.92 -9.80 -9.10
C VAL A 20 -24.63 -9.88 -8.30
N VAL A 21 -24.04 -8.75 -7.99
CA VAL A 21 -22.79 -8.63 -7.21
C VAL A 21 -23.05 -7.89 -5.90
N GLN A 22 -22.32 -8.29 -4.86
CA GLN A 22 -22.35 -7.65 -3.55
C GLN A 22 -21.10 -6.78 -3.35
N VAL A 23 -21.16 -5.88 -2.35
CA VAL A 23 -19.98 -5.09 -1.93
C VAL A 23 -18.83 -6.01 -1.55
N GLY A 24 -17.64 -5.74 -2.10
CA GLY A 24 -16.43 -6.55 -1.86
C GLY A 24 -16.34 -7.82 -2.70
N GLN A 25 -17.39 -8.18 -3.48
CA GLN A 25 -17.33 -9.35 -4.35
C GLN A 25 -16.28 -9.17 -5.44
N HIS A 26 -15.51 -10.22 -5.67
CA HIS A 26 -14.43 -10.26 -6.66
C HIS A 26 -14.99 -10.26 -8.08
N ILE A 27 -14.53 -9.32 -8.90
CA ILE A 27 -15.01 -9.09 -10.26
C ILE A 27 -13.99 -9.53 -11.29
N ALA A 28 -12.72 -9.10 -11.15
CA ALA A 28 -11.67 -9.36 -12.12
C ALA A 28 -10.29 -9.43 -11.48
N ASP A 29 -9.40 -10.20 -12.11
CA ASP A 29 -7.97 -10.25 -11.80
C ASP A 29 -7.17 -9.59 -12.90
N ILE A 30 -6.29 -8.66 -12.51
CA ILE A 30 -5.24 -8.09 -13.37
C ILE A 30 -3.95 -8.85 -13.13
N ASP A 31 -3.09 -8.96 -14.15
CA ASP A 31 -1.77 -9.54 -13.99
C ASP A 31 -0.96 -8.81 -12.93
N ALA A 32 -0.74 -9.50 -11.81
CA ALA A 32 -0.05 -8.98 -10.65
C ALA A 32 1.45 -9.29 -10.64
N THR A 33 2.01 -9.88 -11.69
CA THR A 33 3.40 -10.39 -11.70
C THR A 33 4.40 -9.30 -11.34
N THR A 34 4.29 -8.12 -11.96
CA THR A 34 5.18 -6.98 -11.68
C THR A 34 5.00 -6.47 -10.26
N GLN A 35 3.75 -6.32 -9.80
CA GLN A 35 3.43 -5.83 -8.46
C GLN A 35 3.90 -6.81 -7.37
N GLN A 36 3.77 -8.12 -7.61
CA GLN A 36 4.27 -9.16 -6.70
C GLN A 36 5.80 -9.16 -6.61
N ASN A 37 6.50 -8.96 -7.74
CA ASN A 37 7.96 -8.86 -7.75
C ASN A 37 8.41 -7.61 -6.99
N ASN A 38 7.78 -6.45 -7.22
CA ASN A 38 8.06 -5.21 -6.49
C ASN A 38 7.82 -5.38 -4.98
N LEU A 39 6.79 -6.14 -4.59
CA LEU A 39 6.54 -6.45 -3.18
C LEU A 39 7.65 -7.32 -2.59
N LYS A 40 8.09 -8.36 -3.31
CA LYS A 40 9.21 -9.22 -2.86
C LYS A 40 10.50 -8.42 -2.69
N ASP A 41 10.81 -7.54 -3.63
CA ASP A 41 11.98 -6.66 -3.56
C ASP A 41 11.90 -5.72 -2.35
N ALA A 42 10.76 -5.08 -2.11
CA ALA A 42 10.55 -4.22 -0.96
C ALA A 42 10.66 -4.99 0.37
N GLN A 43 10.14 -6.22 0.43
CA GLN A 43 10.25 -7.10 1.60
C GLN A 43 11.70 -7.56 1.84
N ALA A 44 12.45 -7.86 0.79
CA ALA A 44 13.86 -8.21 0.88
C ALA A 44 14.70 -7.03 1.41
N ALA A 45 14.44 -5.81 0.92
CA ALA A 45 15.08 -4.60 1.40
C ALA A 45 14.77 -4.34 2.89
N LEU A 46 13.52 -4.52 3.32
CA LEU A 46 13.13 -4.42 4.73
C LEU A 46 13.85 -5.46 5.59
N THR A 47 13.97 -6.69 5.11
CA THR A 47 14.69 -7.77 5.82
C THR A 47 16.18 -7.44 5.97
N SER A 48 16.81 -6.92 4.91
CA SER A 48 18.20 -6.47 4.95
C SER A 48 18.41 -5.33 5.95
N ALA A 49 17.51 -4.33 5.98
CA ALA A 49 17.58 -3.24 6.95
C ALA A 49 17.44 -3.73 8.40
N ARG A 50 16.59 -4.73 8.65
CA ARG A 50 16.47 -5.37 9.98
C ARG A 50 17.75 -6.10 10.39
N ALA A 51 18.41 -6.78 9.46
CA ALA A 51 19.70 -7.41 9.72
C ALA A 51 20.79 -6.36 10.06
N GLN A 52 20.83 -5.25 9.33
CA GLN A 52 21.75 -4.13 9.62
C GLN A 52 21.48 -3.51 10.99
N ARG A 53 20.21 -3.33 11.37
CA ARG A 53 19.85 -2.88 12.72
C ARG A 53 20.40 -3.82 13.79
N GLY A 54 20.29 -5.14 13.60
CA GLY A 54 20.88 -6.13 14.52
C GLY A 54 22.38 -5.95 14.71
N ALA A 55 23.13 -5.66 13.63
CA ALA A 55 24.55 -5.35 13.73
C ALA A 55 24.84 -4.05 14.52
N ARG A 56 24.01 -2.99 14.34
CA ARG A 56 24.13 -1.75 15.11
C ARG A 56 23.77 -1.95 16.57
N GLU A 57 22.78 -2.78 16.86
CA GLU A 57 22.41 -3.14 18.24
C GLU A 57 23.54 -3.88 18.97
N ALA A 58 24.18 -4.85 18.30
CA ALA A 58 25.36 -5.52 18.84
C ALA A 58 26.53 -4.54 19.11
N ALA A 59 26.76 -3.58 18.21
CA ALA A 59 27.75 -2.53 18.40
C ALA A 59 27.41 -1.63 19.60
N LEU A 60 26.15 -1.27 19.78
CA LEU A 60 25.66 -0.51 20.95
C LEU A 60 25.88 -1.28 22.26
N VAL A 61 25.59 -2.57 22.30
CA VAL A 61 25.81 -3.42 23.48
C VAL A 61 27.30 -3.40 23.86
N LYS A 62 28.19 -3.55 22.88
CA LYS A 62 29.65 -3.48 23.09
C LYS A 62 30.07 -2.09 23.62
N ALA A 63 29.61 -1.01 22.98
CA ALA A 63 29.95 0.36 23.39
C ALA A 63 29.45 0.67 24.81
N ARG A 64 28.25 0.18 25.18
CA ARG A 64 27.69 0.35 26.51
C ARG A 64 28.50 -0.39 27.58
N ALA A 65 28.93 -1.62 27.31
CA ALA A 65 29.76 -2.38 28.23
C ALA A 65 31.13 -1.70 28.45
N GLU A 66 31.76 -1.18 27.37
CA GLU A 66 33.02 -0.44 27.45
C GLU A 66 32.86 0.85 28.23
N PHE A 67 31.80 1.63 27.98
CA PHE A 67 31.53 2.85 28.74
C PHE A 67 31.35 2.56 30.24
N THR A 68 30.59 1.50 30.58
CA THR A 68 30.38 1.09 31.96
C THR A 68 31.70 0.71 32.64
N ARG A 69 32.59 0.00 31.95
CA ARG A 69 33.89 -0.38 32.44
C ARG A 69 34.77 0.86 32.67
N GLN A 70 34.88 1.76 31.67
CA GLN A 70 35.68 2.98 31.77
C GLN A 70 35.19 3.93 32.87
N LYS A 71 33.87 4.04 33.02
CA LYS A 71 33.22 4.80 34.09
C LYS A 71 33.63 4.27 35.47
N TYR A 72 33.54 2.94 35.67
CA TYR A 72 33.94 2.30 36.92
C TYR A 72 35.42 2.49 37.26
N MET A 73 36.30 2.43 36.26
CA MET A 73 37.74 2.66 36.42
C MET A 73 38.03 4.12 36.72
N TYR A 74 37.38 5.05 36.02
CA TYR A 74 37.55 6.50 36.24
C TYR A 74 37.13 6.94 37.67
N GLU A 75 36.00 6.39 38.18
CA GLU A 75 35.52 6.65 39.54
C GLU A 75 36.48 6.14 40.64
N ARG A 76 37.47 5.32 40.27
CA ARG A 76 38.51 4.77 41.16
C ARG A 76 39.92 5.26 40.82
N ASP A 77 40.01 6.35 40.07
CA ASP A 77 41.28 6.93 39.62
C ASP A 77 42.15 5.94 38.81
N ALA A 78 41.56 4.90 38.21
CA ALA A 78 42.25 3.87 37.45
C ALA A 78 42.15 4.03 35.94
N ALA A 79 41.50 5.10 35.43
CA ALA A 79 41.43 5.46 34.03
C ALA A 79 41.56 6.97 33.86
N SER A 80 42.08 7.41 32.70
CA SER A 80 42.19 8.84 32.39
C SER A 80 40.81 9.44 32.05
N LYS A 81 40.66 10.74 32.25
CA LYS A 81 39.48 11.51 31.83
C LYS A 81 39.27 11.39 30.31
N ALA A 82 40.36 11.32 29.53
CA ALA A 82 40.31 11.16 28.08
C ALA A 82 39.70 9.83 27.68
N ASP A 83 40.08 8.71 28.32
CA ASP A 83 39.50 7.38 28.04
C ASP A 83 38.02 7.31 28.38
N TYR A 84 37.62 7.88 29.53
CA TYR A 84 36.22 7.99 29.90
C TYR A 84 35.40 8.78 28.86
N GLN A 85 35.91 9.96 28.45
CA GLN A 85 35.22 10.77 27.43
C GLN A 85 35.15 10.08 26.07
N ALA A 86 36.22 9.39 25.66
CA ALA A 86 36.21 8.59 24.42
C ALA A 86 35.17 7.47 24.43
N ALA A 87 35.06 6.75 25.54
CA ALA A 87 34.03 5.72 25.70
C ALA A 87 32.61 6.32 25.69
N GLN A 88 32.42 7.51 26.31
CA GLN A 88 31.14 8.23 26.28
C GLN A 88 30.74 8.64 24.85
N GLN A 89 31.68 9.17 24.07
CA GLN A 89 31.46 9.53 22.68
C GLN A 89 31.10 8.28 21.82
N THR A 90 31.88 7.20 22.01
CA THR A 90 31.57 5.92 21.29
C THR A 90 30.18 5.42 21.58
N LEU A 91 29.74 5.48 22.84
CA LEU A 91 28.37 5.12 23.22
C LEU A 91 27.34 6.02 22.53
N ALA A 92 27.56 7.34 22.53
CA ALA A 92 26.65 8.29 21.89
C ALA A 92 26.54 8.05 20.38
N VAL A 93 27.65 7.78 19.71
CA VAL A 93 27.66 7.42 18.27
C VAL A 93 26.89 6.13 18.02
N ALA A 94 27.13 5.07 18.81
CA ALA A 94 26.44 3.80 18.64
C ALA A 94 24.92 3.94 18.88
N GLN A 95 24.48 4.80 19.81
CA GLN A 95 23.07 5.13 20.01
C GLN A 95 22.46 5.85 18.81
N ALA A 96 23.17 6.82 18.25
CA ALA A 96 22.74 7.55 17.06
C ALA A 96 22.65 6.63 15.85
N ASP A 97 23.60 5.73 15.66
CA ASP A 97 23.63 4.74 14.59
C ASP A 97 22.42 3.78 14.67
N LEU A 98 22.08 3.30 15.87
CA LEU A 98 20.91 2.46 16.06
C LEU A 98 19.62 3.21 15.71
N LYS A 99 19.50 4.47 16.16
CA LYS A 99 18.35 5.32 15.83
C LYS A 99 18.23 5.58 14.32
N ALA A 100 19.36 5.77 13.63
CA ALA A 100 19.36 5.90 12.17
C ALA A 100 18.90 4.61 11.48
N ALA A 101 19.33 3.45 11.98
CA ALA A 101 18.88 2.14 11.46
C ALA A 101 17.38 1.92 11.68
N ASP A 102 16.83 2.34 12.84
CA ASP A 102 15.39 2.27 13.11
C ASP A 102 14.59 3.15 12.14
N ALA A 103 15.07 4.37 11.84
CA ALA A 103 14.45 5.24 10.85
C ALA A 103 14.50 4.63 9.44
N GLN A 104 15.59 3.96 9.09
CA GLN A 104 15.72 3.25 7.82
C GLN A 104 14.73 2.10 7.70
N ILE A 105 14.50 1.33 8.78
CA ILE A 105 13.48 0.27 8.82
C ILE A 105 12.09 0.87 8.61
N ALA A 106 11.77 1.98 9.28
CA ALA A 106 10.48 2.64 9.10
C ALA A 106 10.26 3.05 7.63
N GLN A 107 11.28 3.58 6.96
CA GLN A 107 11.20 3.92 5.54
C GLN A 107 10.93 2.70 4.65
N TYR A 108 11.66 1.59 4.85
CA TYR A 108 11.45 0.37 4.07
C TYR A 108 10.12 -0.31 4.40
N ALA A 109 9.63 -0.20 5.64
CA ALA A 109 8.32 -0.72 6.02
C ALA A 109 7.19 -0.03 5.25
N VAL A 110 7.25 1.31 5.12
CA VAL A 110 6.30 2.08 4.30
C VAL A 110 6.37 1.66 2.83
N ARG A 111 7.57 1.46 2.28
CA ARG A 111 7.72 0.97 0.89
C ARG A 111 7.10 -0.40 0.69
N ALA A 112 7.32 -1.33 1.62
CA ALA A 112 6.73 -2.67 1.56
C ALA A 112 5.19 -2.61 1.68
N GLN A 113 4.66 -1.73 2.52
CA GLN A 113 3.22 -1.51 2.66
C GLN A 113 2.60 -0.94 1.37
N THR A 114 3.25 0.04 0.73
CA THR A 114 2.81 0.59 -0.56
C THR A 114 2.82 -0.49 -1.65
N ALA A 115 3.89 -1.29 -1.73
CA ALA A 115 3.95 -2.40 -2.68
C ALA A 115 2.85 -3.45 -2.42
N GLN A 116 2.54 -3.74 -1.17
CA GLN A 116 1.43 -4.64 -0.79
C GLN A 116 0.07 -4.07 -1.21
N ALA A 117 -0.18 -2.77 -1.04
CA ALA A 117 -1.39 -2.11 -1.50
C ALA A 117 -1.52 -2.19 -3.03
N ASN A 118 -0.42 -1.99 -3.77
CA ASN A 118 -0.42 -2.11 -5.23
C ASN A 118 -0.76 -3.53 -5.71
N VAL A 119 -0.34 -4.57 -4.99
CA VAL A 119 -0.80 -5.95 -5.25
C VAL A 119 -2.32 -6.07 -4.97
N GLY A 120 -2.84 -5.43 -3.92
CA GLY A 120 -4.27 -5.40 -3.64
C GLY A 120 -5.09 -4.79 -4.78
N TYR A 121 -4.59 -3.74 -5.44
CA TYR A 121 -5.28 -3.08 -6.56
C TYR A 121 -5.38 -3.92 -7.83
N THR A 122 -4.62 -5.02 -7.94
CA THR A 122 -4.76 -5.96 -9.07
C THR A 122 -5.98 -6.86 -8.96
N ARG A 123 -6.57 -6.95 -7.77
CA ARG A 123 -7.83 -7.66 -7.51
C ARG A 123 -8.98 -6.66 -7.51
N ILE A 124 -9.77 -6.67 -8.56
CA ILE A 124 -10.89 -5.76 -8.72
C ILE A 124 -12.12 -6.31 -7.96
N THR A 125 -12.67 -5.50 -7.06
CA THR A 125 -13.87 -5.84 -6.29
C THR A 125 -14.97 -4.82 -6.52
N SER A 126 -16.24 -5.21 -6.31
CA SER A 126 -17.37 -4.29 -6.41
C SER A 126 -17.42 -3.36 -5.20
N PRO A 127 -17.50 -2.02 -5.41
CA PRO A 127 -17.72 -1.07 -4.34
C PRO A 127 -19.19 -0.98 -3.89
N THR A 128 -20.12 -1.56 -4.66
CA THR A 128 -21.56 -1.47 -4.42
C THR A 128 -22.24 -2.80 -4.71
N THR A 129 -23.38 -3.06 -4.07
CA THR A 129 -24.30 -4.12 -4.46
C THR A 129 -25.12 -3.68 -5.67
N GLY A 130 -25.33 -4.57 -6.63
CA GLY A 130 -26.14 -4.30 -7.82
C GLY A 130 -25.97 -5.37 -8.89
N THR A 131 -26.48 -5.13 -10.08
CA THR A 131 -26.43 -6.04 -11.22
C THR A 131 -25.41 -5.53 -12.24
N VAL A 132 -24.62 -6.43 -12.82
CA VAL A 132 -23.67 -6.13 -13.91
C VAL A 132 -24.46 -5.83 -15.18
N VAL A 133 -24.50 -4.56 -15.59
CA VAL A 133 -25.24 -4.10 -16.77
C VAL A 133 -24.39 -3.98 -18.03
N ALA A 134 -23.08 -3.91 -17.89
CA ALA A 134 -22.14 -3.93 -19.02
C ALA A 134 -20.75 -4.40 -18.58
N ILE A 135 -20.12 -5.20 -19.44
CA ILE A 135 -18.70 -5.53 -19.38
C ILE A 135 -18.02 -4.64 -20.42
N VAL A 136 -17.09 -3.77 -19.96
CA VAL A 136 -16.42 -2.79 -20.81
C VAL A 136 -15.05 -3.31 -21.27
N THR A 137 -14.41 -4.12 -20.40
CA THR A 137 -13.08 -4.69 -20.66
C THR A 137 -13.16 -6.21 -20.62
N GLU A 138 -12.67 -6.86 -21.65
CA GLU A 138 -12.71 -8.32 -21.80
C GLU A 138 -11.43 -8.97 -21.24
N GLU A 139 -11.48 -10.29 -21.04
CA GLU A 139 -10.30 -11.10 -20.68
C GLU A 139 -9.23 -10.99 -21.77
N GLY A 140 -7.98 -10.87 -21.37
CA GLY A 140 -6.84 -10.70 -22.26
C GLY A 140 -6.56 -9.25 -22.66
N GLN A 141 -7.46 -8.32 -22.44
CA GLN A 141 -7.27 -6.90 -22.77
C GLN A 141 -6.34 -6.23 -21.74
N THR A 142 -5.43 -5.38 -22.23
CA THR A 142 -4.53 -4.58 -21.38
C THR A 142 -5.19 -3.26 -21.02
N VAL A 143 -5.23 -2.96 -19.74
CA VAL A 143 -5.74 -1.69 -19.18
C VAL A 143 -4.59 -0.83 -18.66
N ASN A 144 -4.72 0.50 -18.84
CA ASN A 144 -3.74 1.47 -18.39
C ASN A 144 -4.42 2.48 -17.44
N ALA A 145 -4.09 2.40 -16.16
CA ALA A 145 -4.65 3.25 -15.09
C ALA A 145 -3.88 4.57 -14.90
N ASN A 146 -2.78 4.82 -15.64
CA ASN A 146 -1.94 6.00 -15.43
C ASN A 146 -2.56 7.30 -15.97
N GLN A 147 -3.46 7.24 -16.95
CA GLN A 147 -4.08 8.42 -17.56
C GLN A 147 -5.52 8.62 -17.10
N THR A 148 -6.33 7.58 -17.16
CA THR A 148 -7.72 7.55 -16.71
C THR A 148 -8.01 6.19 -16.11
N ALA A 149 -8.74 6.11 -15.00
CA ALA A 149 -9.14 4.83 -14.42
C ALA A 149 -10.03 4.06 -15.41
N PRO A 150 -9.53 2.98 -16.04
CA PRO A 150 -10.31 2.23 -17.02
C PRO A 150 -11.47 1.53 -16.33
N THR A 151 -12.66 1.65 -16.89
CA THR A 151 -13.84 0.93 -16.40
C THR A 151 -13.76 -0.52 -16.84
N ILE A 152 -13.85 -1.45 -15.90
CA ILE A 152 -13.89 -2.91 -16.20
C ILE A 152 -15.33 -3.36 -16.41
N VAL A 153 -16.20 -3.06 -15.44
CA VAL A 153 -17.62 -3.38 -15.52
C VAL A 153 -18.48 -2.21 -15.03
N LYS A 154 -19.72 -2.14 -15.53
CA LYS A 154 -20.74 -1.23 -15.00
C LYS A 154 -21.70 -2.02 -14.15
N VAL A 155 -21.85 -1.63 -12.89
CA VAL A 155 -22.83 -2.16 -11.94
C VAL A 155 -23.89 -1.10 -11.70
N ALA A 156 -25.15 -1.48 -11.81
CA ALA A 156 -26.30 -0.62 -11.53
C ALA A 156 -27.22 -1.26 -10.49
N GLN A 157 -27.84 -0.41 -9.67
CA GLN A 157 -28.94 -0.84 -8.80
C GLN A 157 -30.23 -0.69 -9.61
N LEU A 158 -30.87 -1.81 -9.92
CA LEU A 158 -32.09 -1.85 -10.73
C LEU A 158 -33.36 -1.61 -9.92
N ASP A 159 -33.26 -1.63 -8.58
CA ASP A 159 -34.39 -1.40 -7.67
C ASP A 159 -34.91 0.04 -7.71
N THR A 160 -34.07 0.98 -8.15
CA THR A 160 -34.44 2.40 -8.26
C THR A 160 -34.04 2.90 -9.64
N MET A 161 -35.02 3.16 -10.49
CA MET A 161 -34.83 3.70 -11.83
C MET A 161 -35.29 5.12 -11.91
N THR A 162 -34.45 6.02 -12.44
CA THR A 162 -34.81 7.40 -12.74
C THR A 162 -34.92 7.56 -14.25
N ILE A 163 -36.08 7.98 -14.72
CA ILE A 163 -36.29 8.30 -16.13
C ILE A 163 -36.07 9.79 -16.32
N GLN A 164 -35.12 10.15 -17.18
CA GLN A 164 -34.93 11.54 -17.63
C GLN A 164 -35.64 11.68 -18.98
N ALA A 165 -36.79 12.37 -18.97
CA ALA A 165 -37.50 12.75 -20.19
C ALA A 165 -37.03 14.14 -20.62
N GLN A 166 -36.53 14.26 -21.85
CA GLN A 166 -36.27 15.56 -22.47
C GLN A 166 -37.60 16.10 -23.03
N ILE A 167 -38.10 17.15 -22.41
CA ILE A 167 -39.37 17.75 -22.78
C ILE A 167 -39.06 19.12 -23.40
N SER A 168 -39.76 19.46 -24.51
CA SER A 168 -39.67 20.80 -25.11
C SER A 168 -40.18 21.85 -24.12
N GLU A 169 -39.54 23.01 -24.11
CA GLU A 169 -39.93 24.14 -23.26
C GLU A 169 -41.43 24.53 -23.41
N ALA A 170 -42.00 24.32 -24.58
CA ALA A 170 -43.43 24.54 -24.86
C ALA A 170 -44.36 23.56 -24.16
N ASP A 171 -43.88 22.35 -23.78
CA ASP A 171 -44.71 21.28 -23.18
C ASP A 171 -44.55 21.21 -21.65
N VAL A 172 -43.58 21.91 -21.07
CA VAL A 172 -43.34 21.96 -19.61
C VAL A 172 -44.59 22.33 -18.79
N PRO A 173 -45.44 23.31 -19.21
CA PRO A 173 -46.65 23.66 -18.45
C PRO A 173 -47.73 22.55 -18.41
N ARG A 174 -47.62 21.54 -19.29
CA ARG A 174 -48.57 20.45 -19.39
C ARG A 174 -48.20 19.25 -18.55
N VAL A 175 -46.95 19.14 -18.08
CA VAL A 175 -46.49 17.99 -17.29
C VAL A 175 -46.84 18.18 -15.83
N LYS A 176 -47.56 17.22 -15.27
CA LYS A 176 -47.96 17.20 -13.85
C LYS A 176 -47.36 15.99 -13.16
N PRO A 177 -47.06 16.03 -11.86
CA PRO A 177 -46.65 14.85 -11.09
C PRO A 177 -47.69 13.77 -11.17
N GLY A 178 -47.28 12.55 -11.53
CA GLY A 178 -48.16 11.38 -11.64
C GLY A 178 -48.76 11.12 -13.03
N MET A 179 -48.27 11.83 -14.07
CA MET A 179 -48.63 11.55 -15.46
C MET A 179 -47.77 10.41 -16.02
#